data_b9e4e9946ddadb66343ddfa1b2a64238
#
_entry.id   b9e4e9946ddadb66343ddfa1b2a64238
#
_cell.length_a   1.000
_cell.length_b   1.000
_cell.length_c   1.000
_cell.angle_alpha   90.00
_cell.angle_beta   90.00
_cell.angle_gamma   90.00
#
_symmetry.space_group_name_H-M   'P 1'
#
loop_
_entity.id
_entity.type
_entity.pdbx_description
1 polymer ?
#
loop_
_entity_poly.entity_id
_entity_poly.type
_entity_poly.pdbx_seq_one_letter_code
_entity_poly.pdbx_strand_id
1 'polypeptide(L)'
;MSLIMLQSCSSSKLSVFSKSYSAEDLKIEKLDFDYLTIKSKIQFKETHKTTKATALIRMKKDSIIWFNLSGALGVQGVRAIITKDSVKIINRVEKKYYLYDFDEVSKEFKFPIDFNLIQSMIVGDMPKPLDNSNSIKKSGEQYIIKQNIENIRITNLVNLQTMKLVEVNVTEKETDNSLKLLYKDFKDVNGQGLPFSIFISLIHYNEFGELETQLTINHSRAEASDKPLRFPFSIPKKYEAQ
;
A
#
# COMPACT_ATOMS: atom_id res chain seq x y z
N MET A 1 18.02 -17.28 -72.19
CA MET A 1 18.12 -16.07 -71.36
C MET A 1 16.94 -16.08 -70.35
N SER A 2 17.24 -16.47 -69.15
CA SER A 2 16.20 -16.60 -68.06
C SER A 2 16.35 -15.42 -67.13
N LEU A 3 15.30 -14.59 -67.02
CA LEU A 3 15.28 -13.36 -66.24
C LEU A 3 14.81 -13.72 -64.81
N ILE A 4 15.70 -13.67 -63.82
CA ILE A 4 15.39 -13.88 -62.41
C ILE A 4 14.92 -12.54 -61.81
N MET A 5 13.63 -12.45 -61.49
CA MET A 5 13.04 -11.35 -60.74
C MET A 5 13.34 -11.53 -59.27
N LEU A 6 14.18 -10.69 -58.69
CA LEU A 6 14.42 -10.58 -57.26
C LEU A 6 13.29 -9.75 -56.63
N GLN A 7 12.38 -10.41 -55.89
CA GLN A 7 11.40 -9.74 -55.05
C GLN A 7 12.07 -9.30 -53.75
N SER A 8 12.29 -8.00 -53.60
CA SER A 8 12.72 -7.37 -52.37
C SER A 8 11.53 -7.31 -51.38
N CYS A 9 11.55 -8.16 -50.36
CA CYS A 9 10.64 -8.04 -49.19
C CYS A 9 11.07 -6.84 -48.35
N SER A 10 10.39 -5.73 -48.53
CA SER A 10 10.46 -4.59 -47.63
C SER A 10 9.73 -4.95 -46.32
N SER A 11 10.48 -5.30 -45.25
CA SER A 11 9.94 -5.43 -43.92
C SER A 11 9.62 -4.03 -43.37
N SER A 12 8.37 -3.60 -43.50
CA SER A 12 7.88 -2.41 -42.82
C SER A 12 7.96 -2.66 -41.29
N LYS A 13 8.98 -2.06 -40.66
CA LYS A 13 8.99 -1.91 -39.20
C LYS A 13 7.79 -1.04 -38.81
N LEU A 14 6.72 -1.68 -38.36
CA LEU A 14 5.65 -1.00 -37.62
C LEU A 14 6.29 -0.36 -36.41
N SER A 15 6.58 0.93 -36.50
CA SER A 15 6.89 1.74 -35.31
C SER A 15 5.61 1.80 -34.48
N VAL A 16 5.53 0.97 -33.44
CA VAL A 16 4.50 1.09 -32.41
C VAL A 16 4.78 2.39 -31.69
N PHE A 17 4.17 3.48 -32.15
CA PHE A 17 4.11 4.73 -31.41
C PHE A 17 3.34 4.46 -30.11
N SER A 18 4.04 4.13 -29.04
CA SER A 18 3.44 4.10 -27.73
C SER A 18 3.07 5.53 -27.36
N LYS A 19 1.77 5.84 -27.38
CA LYS A 19 1.25 7.13 -26.94
C LYS A 19 1.74 7.34 -25.50
N SER A 20 2.54 8.37 -25.26
CA SER A 20 2.86 8.81 -23.90
C SER A 20 1.69 9.63 -23.37
N TYR A 21 1.32 9.40 -22.12
CA TYR A 21 0.28 10.13 -21.43
C TYR A 21 0.96 11.09 -20.45
N SER A 22 0.39 12.27 -20.25
CA SER A 22 0.80 13.20 -19.20
C SER A 22 0.09 12.90 -17.87
N ALA A 23 0.59 13.43 -16.78
CA ALA A 23 -0.08 13.32 -15.47
C ALA A 23 -1.49 13.95 -15.49
N GLU A 24 -1.69 14.99 -16.28
CA GLU A 24 -2.96 15.72 -16.43
C GLU A 24 -4.02 14.91 -17.19
N ASP A 25 -3.60 13.95 -18.02
CA ASP A 25 -4.51 13.08 -18.78
C ASP A 25 -5.19 12.02 -17.89
N LEU A 26 -4.67 11.76 -16.68
CA LEU A 26 -5.13 10.71 -15.81
C LEU A 26 -5.78 11.25 -14.54
N LYS A 27 -7.08 11.01 -14.41
CA LYS A 27 -7.83 11.24 -13.16
C LYS A 27 -7.92 9.92 -12.40
N ILE A 28 -6.85 9.59 -11.65
CA ILE A 28 -6.85 8.40 -10.80
C ILE A 28 -7.79 8.64 -9.63
N GLU A 29 -8.72 7.71 -9.46
CA GLU A 29 -9.71 7.76 -8.39
C GLU A 29 -9.05 7.59 -7.03
N LYS A 30 -9.27 8.54 -6.13
CA LYS A 30 -8.83 8.52 -4.73
C LYS A 30 -10.04 8.39 -3.83
N LEU A 31 -9.85 7.80 -2.66
CA LEU A 31 -10.88 7.77 -1.64
C LEU A 31 -10.92 9.11 -0.89
N ASP A 32 -12.06 9.80 -0.96
CA ASP A 32 -12.28 11.04 -0.20
C ASP A 32 -13.15 10.78 1.03
N PHE A 33 -12.68 11.22 2.21
CA PHE A 33 -13.36 11.05 3.49
C PHE A 33 -12.79 12.02 4.52
N ASP A 34 -13.59 12.46 5.44
CA ASP A 34 -13.10 13.12 6.66
C ASP A 34 -12.70 12.08 7.70
N TYR A 35 -13.58 11.12 7.94
CA TYR A 35 -13.38 10.01 8.85
C TYR A 35 -13.75 8.69 8.20
N LEU A 36 -12.98 7.64 8.50
CA LEU A 36 -13.19 6.30 7.97
C LEU A 36 -13.11 5.27 9.10
N THR A 37 -14.08 4.37 9.17
CA THR A 37 -14.07 3.21 10.06
C THR A 37 -14.07 1.94 9.25
N ILE A 38 -13.11 1.05 9.50
CA ILE A 38 -12.99 -0.23 8.79
C ILE A 38 -12.90 -1.37 9.81
N LYS A 39 -13.63 -2.45 9.57
CA LYS A 39 -13.44 -3.75 10.25
C LYS A 39 -12.80 -4.73 9.29
N SER A 40 -11.75 -5.42 9.75
CA SER A 40 -10.95 -6.31 8.89
C SER A 40 -10.59 -7.60 9.60
N LYS A 41 -10.41 -8.65 8.80
CA LYS A 41 -9.64 -9.83 9.20
C LYS A 41 -8.24 -9.66 8.64
N ILE A 42 -7.24 -9.84 9.49
CA ILE A 42 -5.83 -9.70 9.15
C ILE A 42 -5.15 -11.04 9.33
N GLN A 43 -4.32 -11.40 8.39
CA GLN A 43 -3.40 -12.51 8.48
C GLN A 43 -1.99 -12.00 8.20
N PHE A 44 -1.13 -12.11 9.18
CA PHE A 44 0.29 -11.80 9.13
C PHE A 44 1.08 -13.09 9.05
N LYS A 45 1.93 -13.25 8.06
CA LYS A 45 2.76 -14.43 7.84
C LYS A 45 4.22 -14.03 7.72
N GLU A 46 5.03 -14.61 8.55
CA GLU A 46 6.49 -14.65 8.48
C GLU A 46 6.94 -16.08 8.14
N THR A 47 8.21 -16.29 7.89
CA THR A 47 8.80 -17.57 7.44
C THR A 47 8.22 -18.81 8.13
N HIS A 48 8.04 -18.77 9.46
CA HIS A 48 7.62 -19.93 10.25
C HIS A 48 6.36 -19.68 11.10
N LYS A 49 5.76 -18.48 11.02
CA LYS A 49 4.65 -18.10 11.88
C LYS A 49 3.54 -17.41 11.10
N THR A 50 2.31 -17.86 11.35
CA THR A 50 1.12 -17.17 10.85
C THR A 50 0.29 -16.71 12.04
N THR A 51 0.04 -15.41 12.11
CA THR A 51 -0.81 -14.78 13.12
C THR A 51 -2.08 -14.25 12.47
N LYS A 52 -3.24 -14.53 13.07
CA LYS A 52 -4.54 -14.02 12.61
C LYS A 52 -5.14 -13.11 13.67
N ALA A 53 -5.72 -12.01 13.23
CA ALA A 53 -6.38 -11.04 14.09
C ALA A 53 -7.60 -10.41 13.40
N THR A 54 -8.47 -9.83 14.22
CA THR A 54 -9.50 -8.90 13.76
C THR A 54 -9.02 -7.49 14.07
N ALA A 55 -9.12 -6.59 13.11
CA ALA A 55 -8.77 -5.19 13.25
C ALA A 55 -10.02 -4.31 13.21
N LEU A 56 -10.08 -3.34 14.12
CA LEU A 56 -10.88 -2.14 13.97
C LEU A 56 -9.92 -0.99 13.66
N ILE A 57 -10.08 -0.41 12.48
CA ILE A 57 -9.27 0.71 12.01
C ILE A 57 -10.17 1.95 12.03
N ARG A 58 -9.68 3.06 12.55
CA ARG A 58 -10.31 4.37 12.45
C ARG A 58 -9.31 5.36 11.92
N MET A 59 -9.75 6.21 11.00
CA MET A 59 -8.89 7.20 10.38
C MET A 59 -9.56 8.57 10.41
N LYS A 60 -8.77 9.61 10.65
CA LYS A 60 -9.05 10.97 10.24
C LYS A 60 -8.08 11.27 9.10
N LYS A 61 -8.59 11.62 7.91
CA LYS A 61 -7.78 11.85 6.73
C LYS A 61 -6.62 12.77 7.01
N ASP A 62 -5.44 12.40 6.52
CA ASP A 62 -4.19 13.15 6.61
C ASP A 62 -3.77 13.60 8.03
N SER A 63 -4.26 12.89 9.07
CA SER A 63 -4.04 13.31 10.45
C SER A 63 -3.78 12.14 11.41
N ILE A 64 -4.68 11.16 11.48
CA ILE A 64 -4.61 10.08 12.47
C ILE A 64 -5.05 8.76 11.84
N ILE A 65 -4.29 7.69 12.11
CA ILE A 65 -4.69 6.31 11.87
C ILE A 65 -4.64 5.59 13.23
N TRP A 66 -5.74 4.97 13.61
CA TRP A 66 -5.86 4.25 14.87
C TRP A 66 -6.26 2.80 14.60
N PHE A 67 -5.54 1.88 15.23
CA PHE A 67 -5.79 0.46 15.14
C PHE A 67 -6.10 -0.15 16.49
N ASN A 68 -7.02 -1.10 16.51
CA ASN A 68 -7.21 -2.01 17.63
C ASN A 68 -7.28 -3.43 17.09
N LEU A 69 -6.24 -4.21 17.36
CA LEU A 69 -6.14 -5.61 16.95
C LEU A 69 -6.62 -6.51 18.09
N SER A 70 -7.47 -7.46 17.74
CA SER A 70 -7.99 -8.46 18.67
C SER A 70 -7.69 -9.85 18.13
N GLY A 71 -7.14 -10.72 18.96
CA GLY A 71 -6.92 -12.12 18.65
C GLY A 71 -8.20 -12.96 18.76
N ALA A 72 -8.03 -14.27 18.93
CA ALA A 72 -9.13 -15.21 19.13
C ALA A 72 -10.00 -14.78 20.32
N LEU A 73 -11.31 -15.03 20.24
CA LEU A 73 -12.30 -14.69 21.25
C LEU A 73 -12.41 -13.19 21.60
N GLY A 74 -11.91 -12.31 20.72
CA GLY A 74 -12.02 -10.86 20.91
C GLY A 74 -11.08 -10.27 21.95
N VAL A 75 -10.12 -11.04 22.47
CA VAL A 75 -9.11 -10.54 23.40
C VAL A 75 -8.29 -9.44 22.71
N GLN A 76 -8.32 -8.24 23.26
CA GLN A 76 -7.56 -7.11 22.73
C GLN A 76 -6.06 -7.36 22.92
N GLY A 77 -5.33 -7.47 21.79
CA GLY A 77 -3.90 -7.71 21.78
C GLY A 77 -3.09 -6.42 21.66
N VAL A 78 -3.26 -5.71 20.54
CA VAL A 78 -2.44 -4.56 20.19
C VAL A 78 -3.34 -3.37 19.90
N ARG A 79 -2.93 -2.19 20.35
CA ARG A 79 -3.49 -0.92 19.95
C ARG A 79 -2.40 0.00 19.46
N ALA A 80 -2.64 0.66 18.33
CA ALA A 80 -1.72 1.62 17.77
C ALA A 80 -2.43 2.94 17.44
N ILE A 81 -1.69 4.01 17.49
CA ILE A 81 -2.05 5.31 16.96
C ILE A 81 -0.87 5.84 16.16
N ILE A 82 -1.14 6.25 14.93
CA ILE A 82 -0.18 6.78 13.99
C ILE A 82 -0.60 8.21 13.68
N THR A 83 0.30 9.14 13.84
CA THR A 83 0.18 10.55 13.46
C THR A 83 1.21 10.87 12.39
N LYS A 84 1.29 12.12 11.93
CA LYS A 84 2.32 12.52 10.95
C LYS A 84 3.75 12.38 11.49
N ASP A 85 3.92 12.42 12.80
CA ASP A 85 5.24 12.52 13.44
C ASP A 85 5.63 11.24 14.20
N SER A 86 4.68 10.36 14.49
CA SER A 86 4.96 9.22 15.38
C SER A 86 4.04 8.04 15.21
N VAL A 87 4.57 6.87 15.55
CA VAL A 87 3.88 5.60 15.68
C VAL A 87 3.95 5.15 17.13
N LYS A 88 2.80 5.03 17.80
CA LYS A 88 2.70 4.60 19.20
C LYS A 88 1.93 3.30 19.26
N ILE A 89 2.51 2.28 19.90
CA ILE A 89 1.94 0.94 19.96
C ILE A 89 1.84 0.50 21.42
N ILE A 90 0.74 -0.12 21.79
CA ILE A 90 0.54 -0.79 23.07
C ILE A 90 0.30 -2.27 22.80
N ASN A 91 1.20 -3.12 23.28
CA ASN A 91 1.01 -4.56 23.34
C ASN A 91 0.42 -4.92 24.71
N ARG A 92 -0.85 -5.26 24.74
CA ARG A 92 -1.57 -5.57 25.97
C ARG A 92 -1.28 -6.96 26.51
N VAL A 93 -0.86 -7.88 25.64
CA VAL A 93 -0.50 -9.25 25.99
C VAL A 93 0.81 -9.24 26.77
N GLU A 94 1.81 -8.54 26.25
CA GLU A 94 3.15 -8.44 26.85
C GLU A 94 3.25 -7.33 27.90
N LYS A 95 2.24 -6.44 27.99
CA LYS A 95 2.24 -5.25 28.84
C LYS A 95 3.38 -4.29 28.53
N LYS A 96 3.67 -4.13 27.25
CA LYS A 96 4.72 -3.27 26.70
C LYS A 96 4.14 -2.17 25.86
N TYR A 97 4.89 -1.09 25.70
CA TYR A 97 4.58 -0.05 24.72
C TYR A 97 5.82 0.37 23.95
N TYR A 98 5.59 0.89 22.75
CA TYR A 98 6.61 1.31 21.80
C TYR A 98 6.26 2.71 21.32
N LEU A 99 7.26 3.57 21.21
CA LEU A 99 7.15 4.93 20.69
C LEU A 99 8.22 5.08 19.63
N TYR A 100 7.81 5.20 18.39
CA TYR A 100 8.70 5.33 17.24
C TYR A 100 8.44 6.64 16.50
N ASP A 101 9.49 7.24 15.97
CA ASP A 101 9.40 8.12 14.81
C ASP A 101 9.42 7.30 13.51
N PHE A 102 9.25 7.98 12.36
CA PHE A 102 9.23 7.28 11.07
C PHE A 102 10.62 6.82 10.60
N ASP A 103 11.69 7.43 11.09
CA ASP A 103 13.06 7.00 10.79
C ASP A 103 13.34 5.66 11.46
N GLU A 104 12.90 5.48 12.70
CA GLU A 104 13.01 4.23 13.44
C GLU A 104 12.17 3.12 12.79
N VAL A 105 10.92 3.43 12.42
CA VAL A 105 10.05 2.48 11.69
C VAL A 105 10.69 2.09 10.35
N SER A 106 11.22 3.05 9.60
CA SER A 106 11.86 2.78 8.31
C SER A 106 13.12 1.92 8.45
N LYS A 107 13.91 2.14 9.51
CA LYS A 107 15.08 1.30 9.84
C LYS A 107 14.69 -0.14 10.19
N GLU A 108 13.64 -0.32 10.99
CA GLU A 108 13.13 -1.63 11.40
C GLU A 108 12.69 -2.46 10.19
N PHE A 109 11.90 -1.86 9.30
CA PHE A 109 11.39 -2.54 8.11
C PHE A 109 12.36 -2.53 6.92
N LYS A 110 13.53 -1.88 7.06
CA LYS A 110 14.51 -1.69 5.96
C LYS A 110 13.87 -1.10 4.70
N PHE A 111 12.89 -0.22 4.88
CA PHE A 111 12.10 0.38 3.82
C PHE A 111 11.59 1.76 4.25
N PRO A 112 11.63 2.80 3.39
CA PRO A 112 11.13 4.13 3.74
C PRO A 112 9.62 4.11 3.93
N ILE A 113 9.21 4.33 5.17
CA ILE A 113 7.82 4.34 5.60
C ILE A 113 7.49 5.75 6.13
N ASP A 114 6.36 6.31 5.71
CA ASP A 114 5.79 7.53 6.25
C ASP A 114 4.27 7.37 6.48
N PHE A 115 3.67 8.38 7.11
CA PHE A 115 2.23 8.42 7.35
C PHE A 115 1.41 8.27 6.06
N ASN A 116 1.82 8.95 4.98
CA ASN A 116 1.09 8.96 3.72
C ASN A 116 1.12 7.58 3.05
N LEU A 117 2.27 6.90 3.11
CA LEU A 117 2.39 5.53 2.61
C LEU A 117 1.42 4.60 3.37
N ILE A 118 1.41 4.64 4.71
CA ILE A 118 0.52 3.79 5.51
C ILE A 118 -0.96 4.10 5.21
N GLN A 119 -1.33 5.38 5.13
CA GLN A 119 -2.70 5.78 4.77
C GLN A 119 -3.07 5.26 3.38
N SER A 120 -2.23 5.51 2.37
CA SER A 120 -2.48 5.09 0.99
C SER A 120 -2.60 3.58 0.85
N MET A 121 -1.78 2.82 1.57
CA MET A 121 -1.84 1.36 1.60
C MET A 121 -3.20 0.83 2.11
N ILE A 122 -3.79 1.49 3.09
CA ILE A 122 -5.08 1.07 3.68
C ILE A 122 -6.24 1.38 2.74
N VAL A 123 -6.22 2.52 2.07
CA VAL A 123 -7.33 2.97 1.23
C VAL A 123 -7.19 2.63 -0.25
N GLY A 124 -6.03 2.13 -0.68
CA GLY A 124 -5.75 1.78 -2.07
C GLY A 124 -5.49 2.99 -2.97
N ASP A 125 -4.97 4.07 -2.41
CA ASP A 125 -4.53 5.25 -3.15
C ASP A 125 -3.07 5.13 -3.59
N MET A 126 -2.65 5.95 -4.55
CA MET A 126 -1.24 6.01 -4.95
C MET A 126 -0.39 6.58 -3.81
N PRO A 127 0.75 5.93 -3.48
CA PRO A 127 1.66 6.40 -2.43
C PRO A 127 2.22 7.80 -2.69
N LYS A 128 2.43 8.13 -3.96
CA LYS A 128 2.92 9.45 -4.40
C LYS A 128 2.00 10.03 -5.45
N PRO A 129 1.68 11.33 -5.39
CA PRO A 129 0.91 12.00 -6.44
C PRO A 129 1.60 11.89 -7.80
N LEU A 130 0.80 11.95 -8.88
CA LEU A 130 1.33 12.08 -10.23
C LEU A 130 1.93 13.46 -10.45
N ASP A 131 3.03 13.48 -11.21
CA ASP A 131 3.64 14.68 -11.75
C ASP A 131 4.17 14.44 -13.17
N ASN A 132 4.62 15.49 -13.85
CA ASN A 132 5.06 15.43 -15.24
C ASN A 132 6.41 14.70 -15.45
N SER A 133 7.11 14.32 -14.38
CA SER A 133 8.32 13.48 -14.45
C SER A 133 8.01 12.00 -14.55
N ASN A 134 6.75 11.62 -14.31
CA ASN A 134 6.35 10.23 -14.26
C ASN A 134 6.16 9.64 -15.67
N SER A 135 6.67 8.43 -15.88
CA SER A 135 6.45 7.70 -17.14
C SER A 135 5.12 6.96 -17.08
N ILE A 136 4.22 7.29 -18.01
CA ILE A 136 2.89 6.70 -18.09
C ILE A 136 2.73 5.98 -19.43
N LYS A 137 2.40 4.69 -19.39
CA LYS A 137 2.16 3.87 -20.57
C LYS A 137 0.87 3.07 -20.38
N LYS A 138 0.11 2.92 -21.48
CA LYS A 138 -1.02 2.00 -21.55
C LYS A 138 -0.52 0.62 -21.96
N SER A 139 -0.94 -0.43 -21.25
CA SER A 139 -0.63 -1.83 -21.58
C SER A 139 -1.85 -2.70 -21.23
N GLY A 140 -2.46 -3.31 -22.24
CA GLY A 140 -3.71 -4.07 -22.06
C GLY A 140 -4.80 -3.21 -21.43
N GLU A 141 -5.35 -3.68 -20.33
CA GLU A 141 -6.41 -3.01 -19.57
C GLU A 141 -5.91 -2.13 -18.42
N GLN A 142 -4.63 -1.73 -18.45
CA GLN A 142 -4.01 -0.98 -17.37
C GLN A 142 -3.16 0.18 -17.88
N TYR A 143 -3.04 1.22 -17.06
CA TYR A 143 -1.93 2.15 -17.11
C TYR A 143 -0.79 1.63 -16.23
N ILE A 144 0.42 1.65 -16.74
CA ILE A 144 1.67 1.40 -16.02
C ILE A 144 2.30 2.76 -15.77
N ILE A 145 2.38 3.15 -14.50
CA ILE A 145 2.92 4.44 -14.06
C ILE A 145 4.20 4.19 -13.28
N LYS A 146 5.31 4.72 -13.79
CA LYS A 146 6.61 4.59 -13.13
C LYS A 146 7.05 5.91 -12.55
N GLN A 147 7.41 5.89 -11.28
CA GLN A 147 7.93 7.01 -10.51
C GLN A 147 9.31 6.64 -9.96
N ASN A 148 10.25 7.55 -10.00
CA ASN A 148 11.57 7.39 -9.37
C ASN A 148 11.75 8.47 -8.32
N ILE A 149 12.11 8.07 -7.11
CA ILE A 149 12.33 8.96 -5.97
C ILE A 149 13.65 8.51 -5.35
N GLU A 150 14.71 9.30 -5.55
CA GLU A 150 16.06 8.95 -5.09
C GLU A 150 16.47 7.55 -5.52
N ASN A 151 16.70 6.63 -4.57
CA ASN A 151 17.04 5.23 -4.79
C ASN A 151 15.81 4.31 -4.95
N ILE A 152 14.58 4.84 -4.83
CA ILE A 152 13.34 4.05 -4.91
C ILE A 152 12.71 4.15 -6.30
N ARG A 153 12.27 3.01 -6.84
CA ARG A 153 11.42 2.91 -8.03
C ARG A 153 10.05 2.41 -7.63
N ILE A 154 9.00 3.15 -7.99
CA ILE A 154 7.60 2.77 -7.79
C ILE A 154 6.98 2.48 -9.15
N THR A 155 6.34 1.34 -9.29
CA THR A 155 5.51 0.98 -10.46
C THR A 155 4.09 0.77 -9.98
N ASN A 156 3.18 1.64 -10.44
CA ASN A 156 1.75 1.55 -10.13
C ASN A 156 1.01 1.02 -11.36
N LEU A 157 0.11 0.07 -11.15
CA LEU A 157 -0.81 -0.45 -12.16
C LEU A 157 -2.20 0.06 -11.84
N VAL A 158 -2.78 0.81 -12.77
CA VAL A 158 -4.11 1.42 -12.64
C VAL A 158 -5.04 0.82 -13.68
N ASN A 159 -6.18 0.31 -13.28
CA ASN A 159 -7.17 -0.26 -14.19
C ASN A 159 -7.80 0.86 -15.05
N LEU A 160 -7.88 0.64 -16.37
CA LEU A 160 -8.35 1.62 -17.35
C LEU A 160 -9.82 2.00 -17.21
N GLN A 161 -10.66 1.07 -16.77
CA GLN A 161 -12.11 1.28 -16.71
C GLN A 161 -12.51 1.97 -15.39
N THR A 162 -11.92 1.50 -14.29
CA THR A 162 -12.28 1.98 -12.95
C THR A 162 -11.39 3.09 -12.45
N MET A 163 -10.27 3.36 -13.12
CA MET A 163 -9.23 4.30 -12.70
C MET A 163 -8.72 4.06 -11.26
N LYS A 164 -8.87 2.81 -10.76
CA LYS A 164 -8.40 2.39 -9.45
C LYS A 164 -7.02 1.75 -9.54
N LEU A 165 -6.21 2.03 -8.52
CA LEU A 165 -4.93 1.37 -8.31
C LEU A 165 -5.17 -0.10 -7.97
N VAL A 166 -4.57 -1.02 -8.74
CA VAL A 166 -4.74 -2.47 -8.53
C VAL A 166 -3.46 -3.15 -8.06
N GLU A 167 -2.30 -2.56 -8.34
CA GLU A 167 -1.01 -3.07 -7.89
C GLU A 167 -0.01 -1.93 -7.71
N VAL A 168 0.83 -2.06 -6.68
CA VAL A 168 2.01 -1.22 -6.48
C VAL A 168 3.21 -2.13 -6.27
N ASN A 169 4.27 -1.88 -7.02
CA ASN A 169 5.57 -2.50 -6.79
C ASN A 169 6.58 -1.40 -6.47
N VAL A 170 7.25 -1.52 -5.36
CA VAL A 170 8.32 -0.63 -4.95
C VAL A 170 9.60 -1.43 -4.83
N THR A 171 10.66 -0.94 -5.44
CA THR A 171 11.98 -1.58 -5.38
C THR A 171 13.04 -0.55 -5.02
N GLU A 172 13.96 -0.91 -4.16
CA GLU A 172 15.14 -0.12 -3.87
C GLU A 172 16.23 -0.45 -4.89
N LYS A 173 16.93 0.56 -5.42
CA LYS A 173 17.88 0.38 -6.53
C LYS A 173 19.21 -0.27 -6.12
N GLU A 174 19.61 -0.08 -4.87
CA GLU A 174 20.90 -0.51 -4.33
C GLU A 174 20.81 -1.83 -3.56
N THR A 175 19.61 -2.30 -3.33
CA THR A 175 19.32 -3.56 -2.66
C THR A 175 18.27 -4.33 -3.47
N ASP A 176 18.04 -5.59 -3.12
CA ASP A 176 16.92 -6.36 -3.68
C ASP A 176 15.64 -6.22 -2.83
N ASN A 177 15.63 -5.25 -1.89
CA ASN A 177 14.46 -4.98 -1.06
C ASN A 177 13.28 -4.54 -1.93
N SER A 178 12.11 -5.10 -1.66
CA SER A 178 10.91 -4.80 -2.43
C SER A 178 9.65 -4.87 -1.59
N LEU A 179 8.68 -4.03 -1.96
CA LEU A 179 7.33 -4.02 -1.40
C LEU A 179 6.33 -4.18 -2.55
N LYS A 180 5.46 -5.16 -2.44
CA LYS A 180 4.36 -5.39 -3.37
C LYS A 180 3.03 -5.26 -2.66
N LEU A 181 2.10 -4.50 -3.25
CA LEU A 181 0.72 -4.39 -2.81
C LEU A 181 -0.20 -4.82 -3.95
N LEU A 182 -1.23 -5.61 -3.62
CA LEU A 182 -2.30 -5.98 -4.55
C LEU A 182 -3.63 -5.58 -3.94
N TYR A 183 -4.46 -4.91 -4.74
CA TYR A 183 -5.80 -4.45 -4.36
C TYR A 183 -6.85 -5.16 -5.19
N LYS A 184 -7.84 -5.73 -4.51
CA LYS A 184 -8.94 -6.47 -5.13
C LYS A 184 -10.25 -6.21 -4.40
N ASP A 185 -11.35 -6.71 -4.97
CA ASP A 185 -12.69 -6.69 -4.35
C ASP A 185 -13.11 -5.27 -3.96
N PHE A 186 -13.06 -4.35 -4.95
CA PHE A 186 -13.47 -2.97 -4.73
C PHE A 186 -14.97 -2.89 -4.48
N LYS A 187 -15.35 -2.23 -3.38
CA LYS A 187 -16.76 -2.00 -3.01
C LYS A 187 -17.01 -0.52 -2.82
N ASP A 188 -18.23 -0.14 -3.06
CA ASP A 188 -18.68 1.24 -2.88
C ASP A 188 -18.67 1.64 -1.41
N VAL A 189 -18.06 2.80 -1.13
CA VAL A 189 -18.08 3.50 0.16
C VAL A 189 -18.31 4.97 -0.16
N ASN A 190 -19.53 5.46 0.04
CA ASN A 190 -19.96 6.82 -0.31
C ASN A 190 -19.72 7.19 -1.79
N GLY A 191 -20.08 6.32 -2.73
CA GLY A 191 -19.93 6.56 -4.17
C GLY A 191 -18.50 6.37 -4.68
N GLN A 192 -17.57 5.86 -3.86
CA GLN A 192 -16.15 5.68 -4.20
C GLN A 192 -15.71 4.25 -3.92
N GLY A 193 -14.86 3.70 -4.78
CA GLY A 193 -14.37 2.33 -4.63
C GLY A 193 -13.26 2.22 -3.59
N LEU A 194 -13.47 1.45 -2.52
CA LEU A 194 -12.46 1.04 -1.54
C LEU A 194 -12.10 -0.43 -1.79
N PRO A 195 -10.81 -0.83 -1.83
CA PRO A 195 -10.43 -2.24 -1.93
C PRO A 195 -10.79 -2.99 -0.64
N PHE A 196 -11.52 -4.09 -0.76
CA PHE A 196 -11.87 -4.92 0.38
C PHE A 196 -10.90 -6.08 0.60
N SER A 197 -10.03 -6.36 -0.36
CA SER A 197 -8.93 -7.32 -0.23
C SER A 197 -7.61 -6.64 -0.59
N ILE A 198 -6.69 -6.64 0.38
CA ILE A 198 -5.35 -6.06 0.24
C ILE A 198 -4.35 -7.15 0.59
N PHE A 199 -3.40 -7.38 -0.31
CA PHE A 199 -2.24 -8.24 -0.05
C PHE A 199 -0.98 -7.40 -0.12
N ILE A 200 -0.13 -7.55 0.87
CA ILE A 200 1.15 -6.86 1.00
C ILE A 200 2.23 -7.92 1.17
N SER A 201 3.29 -7.85 0.38
CA SER A 201 4.50 -8.64 0.54
C SER A 201 5.68 -7.69 0.62
N LEU A 202 6.43 -7.77 1.72
CA LEU A 202 7.66 -7.06 1.94
C LEU A 202 8.79 -8.08 1.93
N ILE A 203 9.73 -7.91 1.00
CA ILE A 203 10.95 -8.70 0.91
C ILE A 203 12.12 -7.81 1.29
N HIS A 204 12.93 -8.27 2.22
CA HIS A 204 14.19 -7.63 2.55
C HIS A 204 15.28 -8.67 2.76
N TYR A 205 16.53 -8.26 2.54
CA TYR A 205 17.70 -9.12 2.66
C TYR A 205 18.52 -8.72 3.88
N ASN A 206 19.00 -9.71 4.60
CA ASN A 206 19.98 -9.55 5.67
C ASN A 206 21.12 -10.58 5.50
N GLU A 207 22.01 -10.67 6.48
CA GLU A 207 23.14 -11.62 6.47
C GLU A 207 22.75 -13.10 6.42
N PHE A 208 21.49 -13.43 6.77
CA PHE A 208 20.93 -14.79 6.73
C PHE A 208 20.15 -15.08 5.45
N GLY A 209 20.05 -14.12 4.54
CA GLY A 209 19.36 -14.26 3.26
C GLY A 209 18.06 -13.45 3.14
N GLU A 210 17.17 -13.94 2.28
CA GLU A 210 15.88 -13.33 2.02
C GLU A 210 14.88 -13.58 3.16
N LEU A 211 14.23 -12.52 3.60
CA LEU A 211 13.13 -12.57 4.56
C LEU A 211 11.88 -11.96 3.90
N GLU A 212 10.82 -12.76 3.83
CA GLU A 212 9.52 -12.29 3.33
C GLU A 212 8.52 -12.17 4.49
N THR A 213 7.89 -11.01 4.56
CA THR A 213 6.74 -10.73 5.42
C THR A 213 5.51 -10.50 4.56
N GLN A 214 4.47 -11.29 4.78
CA GLN A 214 3.19 -11.16 4.06
C GLN A 214 2.09 -10.69 5.00
N LEU A 215 1.28 -9.73 4.55
CA LEU A 215 0.10 -9.26 5.24
C LEU A 215 -1.10 -9.35 4.30
N THR A 216 -2.10 -10.11 4.70
CA THR A 216 -3.40 -10.15 4.01
C THR A 216 -4.44 -9.46 4.86
N ILE A 217 -5.13 -8.48 4.29
CA ILE A 217 -6.19 -7.72 4.94
C ILE A 217 -7.48 -7.92 4.14
N ASN A 218 -8.51 -8.45 4.78
CA ASN A 218 -9.83 -8.58 4.19
C ASN A 218 -10.83 -7.77 5.00
N HIS A 219 -11.32 -6.69 4.40
CA HIS A 219 -12.33 -5.84 5.03
C HIS A 219 -13.69 -6.55 5.04
N SER A 220 -14.36 -6.49 6.18
CA SER A 220 -15.73 -7.01 6.31
C SER A 220 -16.76 -5.88 6.29
N ARG A 221 -16.35 -4.67 6.69
CA ARG A 221 -17.17 -3.46 6.67
C ARG A 221 -16.26 -2.24 6.57
N ALA A 222 -16.69 -1.25 5.80
CA ALA A 222 -16.09 0.08 5.77
C ALA A 222 -17.22 1.14 5.73
N GLU A 223 -16.98 2.27 6.39
CA GLU A 223 -17.95 3.36 6.50
C GLU A 223 -17.19 4.68 6.59
N ALA A 224 -17.41 5.56 5.62
CA ALA A 224 -16.92 6.93 5.65
C ALA A 224 -17.98 7.85 6.29
N SER A 225 -17.55 8.89 6.98
CA SER A 225 -18.41 9.81 7.71
C SER A 225 -17.76 11.18 7.83
N ASP A 226 -18.54 12.22 7.87
CA ASP A 226 -18.19 13.60 8.24
C ASP A 226 -18.18 13.81 9.78
N LYS A 227 -18.77 12.87 10.53
CA LYS A 227 -18.86 12.97 11.99
C LYS A 227 -17.55 12.57 12.68
N PRO A 228 -17.05 13.38 13.64
CA PRO A 228 -15.82 13.11 14.33
C PRO A 228 -15.79 11.74 15.02
N LEU A 229 -14.72 11.00 14.82
CA LEU A 229 -14.45 9.74 15.50
C LEU A 229 -13.61 9.96 16.76
N ARG A 230 -13.72 9.03 17.72
CA ARG A 230 -12.83 8.97 18.87
C ARG A 230 -11.66 8.04 18.59
N PHE A 231 -10.44 8.45 19.00
CA PHE A 231 -9.18 7.72 18.85
C PHE A 231 -8.59 7.45 20.25
N PRO A 232 -9.21 6.60 21.08
CA PRO A 232 -8.80 6.42 22.47
C PRO A 232 -7.44 5.72 22.56
N PHE A 233 -6.46 6.42 23.11
CA PHE A 233 -5.11 5.90 23.31
C PHE A 233 -4.56 6.41 24.64
N SER A 234 -4.25 5.49 25.55
CA SER A 234 -3.60 5.80 26.82
C SER A 234 -2.69 4.65 27.23
N ILE A 235 -1.46 4.95 27.58
CA ILE A 235 -0.48 3.98 28.04
C ILE A 235 -0.72 3.73 29.54
N PRO A 236 -1.03 2.49 29.94
CA PRO A 236 -1.21 2.17 31.35
C PRO A 236 0.11 2.32 32.11
N LYS A 237 0.08 2.92 33.30
CA LYS A 237 1.28 3.16 34.14
C LYS A 237 2.15 1.92 34.42
N LYS A 238 1.55 0.73 34.37
CA LYS A 238 2.21 -0.56 34.63
C LYS A 238 2.87 -1.20 33.41
N TYR A 239 2.86 -0.52 32.25
CA TYR A 239 3.47 -1.05 31.01
C TYR A 239 4.89 -0.52 30.89
N GLU A 240 5.78 -1.36 30.37
CA GLU A 240 7.19 -1.07 30.18
C GLU A 240 7.47 -0.52 28.79
N ALA A 241 8.35 0.47 28.70
CA ALA A 241 8.85 0.98 27.41
C ALA A 241 9.79 -0.05 26.77
N GLN A 242 9.75 -0.13 25.45
CA GLN A 242 10.68 -0.91 24.63
C GLN A 242 11.30 -0.02 23.57
#